data_713582a67598ae91defaa8e3babd6420
#
_entry.id   713582a67598ae91defaa8e3babd6420
#
_cell.length_a   1.000
_cell.length_b   1.000
_cell.length_c   1.000
_cell.angle_alpha   90.00
_cell.angle_beta   90.00
_cell.angle_gamma   90.00
#
_symmetry.space_group_name_H-M   'P 1'
#
loop_
_entity.id
_entity.type
_entity.pdbx_description
1 polymer ?
#
loop_
_entity_poly.entity_id
_entity_poly.type
_entity_poly.pdbx_seq_one_letter_code
_entity_poly.pdbx_strand_id
1 'polypeptide(L)'
;LKIISTKTLNNYQYVKFSYQNKEYQFKTSLIGKIQIKNLMMAVAAAIKSNLKISKIIKILEHVKSTDGRIELVGKTKNNSKVILDYAHTPEALKTCIENVKEHFGLRKINIVFGCGGERDREKRPIMGKIANKYCSYIYLTDDNPRSENPKKIRDSIKKSILSSKMSEIPSRKLAIRRAILNSKSEEVLIIAGKGHESTQEYKKKKNFSD
;
A
#
# COMPACT_ATOMS: atom_id res chain seq x y z
N LEU A 1 0.02 3.28 27.25
CA LEU A 1 -0.16 2.18 26.30
C LEU A 1 1.14 2.04 25.52
N LYS A 2 1.81 0.87 25.58
CA LYS A 2 3.13 0.62 24.97
C LYS A 2 3.10 -0.73 24.25
N ILE A 3 3.47 -0.75 22.96
CA ILE A 3 3.68 -1.99 22.22
C ILE A 3 4.95 -2.65 22.76
N ILE A 4 4.86 -3.93 23.16
CA ILE A 4 5.98 -4.73 23.66
C ILE A 4 6.62 -5.49 22.50
N SER A 5 5.81 -6.20 21.71
CA SER A 5 6.29 -6.96 20.57
C SER A 5 5.24 -7.11 19.49
N THR A 6 5.70 -7.30 18.25
CA THR A 6 4.88 -7.70 17.11
C THR A 6 5.56 -8.86 16.40
N LYS A 7 4.80 -9.91 16.05
CA LYS A 7 5.30 -11.07 15.32
C LYS A 7 4.33 -11.41 14.19
N THR A 8 4.84 -11.56 12.98
CA THR A 8 4.03 -11.99 11.83
C THR A 8 4.13 -13.51 11.68
N LEU A 9 2.98 -14.18 11.61
CA LEU A 9 2.88 -15.62 11.37
C LEU A 9 1.61 -15.92 10.56
N ASN A 10 1.73 -16.70 9.48
CA ASN A 10 0.59 -17.13 8.66
C ASN A 10 -0.29 -15.96 8.18
N ASN A 11 0.30 -14.83 7.76
CA ASN A 11 -0.36 -13.60 7.34
C ASN A 11 -1.12 -12.84 8.44
N TYR A 12 -0.98 -13.23 9.71
CA TYR A 12 -1.50 -12.48 10.85
C TYR A 12 -0.36 -11.82 11.62
N GLN A 13 -0.65 -10.69 12.23
CA GLN A 13 0.23 -10.08 13.21
C GLN A 13 -0.27 -10.39 14.62
N TYR A 14 0.61 -10.90 15.45
CA TYR A 14 0.40 -11.12 16.88
C TYR A 14 1.04 -9.96 17.62
N VAL A 15 0.23 -9.19 18.33
CA VAL A 15 0.65 -7.95 18.98
C VAL A 15 0.53 -8.12 20.49
N LYS A 16 1.64 -7.87 21.21
CA LYS A 16 1.68 -7.81 22.66
C LYS A 16 1.89 -6.36 23.08
N PHE A 17 1.09 -5.86 24.01
CA PHE A 17 1.18 -4.49 24.49
C PHE A 17 0.88 -4.41 26.00
N SER A 18 1.33 -3.33 26.65
CA SER A 18 1.05 -3.04 28.06
C SER A 18 0.17 -1.81 28.23
N TYR A 19 -0.71 -1.89 29.21
CA TYR A 19 -1.51 -0.78 29.70
C TYR A 19 -1.74 -0.93 31.20
N GLN A 20 -1.47 0.14 31.99
CA GLN A 20 -1.58 0.15 33.45
C GLN A 20 -0.89 -1.07 34.11
N ASN A 21 0.36 -1.33 33.75
CA ASN A 21 1.20 -2.44 34.24
C ASN A 21 0.64 -3.86 33.99
N LYS A 22 -0.39 -3.99 33.14
CA LYS A 22 -0.92 -5.28 32.68
C LYS A 22 -0.58 -5.51 31.22
N GLU A 23 -0.29 -6.76 30.87
CA GLU A 23 0.00 -7.17 29.52
C GLU A 23 -1.25 -7.74 28.83
N TYR A 24 -1.38 -7.43 27.57
CA TYR A 24 -2.48 -7.85 26.70
C TYR A 24 -1.93 -8.32 25.38
N GLN A 25 -2.64 -9.22 24.74
CA GLN A 25 -2.29 -9.68 23.40
C GLN A 25 -3.54 -9.83 22.52
N PHE A 26 -3.36 -9.64 21.24
CA PHE A 26 -4.37 -9.92 20.22
C PHE A 26 -3.68 -10.31 18.91
N LYS A 27 -4.46 -10.92 18.01
CA LYS A 27 -4.04 -11.16 16.64
C LYS A 27 -4.86 -10.29 15.70
N THR A 28 -4.28 -9.90 14.54
CA THR A 28 -4.97 -9.10 13.54
C THR A 28 -4.50 -9.45 12.14
N SER A 29 -5.36 -9.27 11.14
CA SER A 29 -5.03 -9.41 9.72
C SER A 29 -4.46 -8.13 9.09
N LEU A 30 -4.34 -7.04 9.84
CA LEU A 30 -3.74 -5.80 9.36
C LEU A 30 -2.29 -6.02 8.93
N ILE A 31 -1.87 -5.37 7.84
CA ILE A 31 -0.55 -5.56 7.24
C ILE A 31 0.38 -4.42 7.65
N GLY A 32 1.58 -4.77 8.14
CA GLY A 32 2.65 -3.83 8.45
C GLY A 32 2.53 -3.13 9.80
N LYS A 33 3.66 -2.68 10.31
CA LYS A 33 3.76 -2.01 11.62
C LYS A 33 3.01 -0.69 11.68
N ILE A 34 2.88 0.01 10.54
CA ILE A 34 2.16 1.29 10.50
C ILE A 34 0.69 1.10 10.84
N GLN A 35 0.05 0.03 10.34
CA GLN A 35 -1.34 -0.26 10.67
C GLN A 35 -1.51 -0.64 12.14
N ILE A 36 -0.55 -1.36 12.72
CA ILE A 36 -0.59 -1.66 14.17
C ILE A 36 -0.48 -0.37 14.99
N LYS A 37 0.40 0.56 14.61
CA LYS A 37 0.50 1.86 15.30
C LYS A 37 -0.82 2.62 15.23
N ASN A 38 -1.45 2.69 14.06
CA ASN A 38 -2.75 3.34 13.89
C ASN A 38 -3.83 2.68 14.73
N LEU A 39 -3.89 1.34 14.75
CA LEU A 39 -4.81 0.58 15.57
C LEU A 39 -4.60 0.87 17.07
N MET A 40 -3.35 0.92 17.53
CA MET A 40 -3.04 1.22 18.93
C MET A 40 -3.39 2.67 19.31
N MET A 41 -3.31 3.62 18.38
CA MET A 41 -3.84 4.99 18.59
C MET A 41 -5.36 4.98 18.75
N ALA A 42 -6.07 4.21 17.91
CA ALA A 42 -7.52 4.04 18.04
C ALA A 42 -7.90 3.37 19.37
N VAL A 43 -7.14 2.36 19.80
CA VAL A 43 -7.30 1.73 21.13
C VAL A 43 -7.12 2.75 22.26
N ALA A 44 -6.09 3.61 22.16
CA ALA A 44 -5.86 4.66 23.16
C ALA A 44 -7.02 5.65 23.22
N ALA A 45 -7.55 6.07 22.06
CA ALA A 45 -8.72 6.94 21.99
C ALA A 45 -9.96 6.28 22.59
N ALA A 46 -10.22 5.01 22.28
CA ALA A 46 -11.34 4.24 22.83
C ALA A 46 -11.27 4.13 24.37
N ILE A 47 -10.09 3.88 24.92
CA ILE A 47 -9.86 3.85 26.37
C ILE A 47 -10.15 5.23 26.99
N LYS A 48 -9.68 6.31 26.36
CA LYS A 48 -9.94 7.69 26.82
C LYS A 48 -11.42 8.05 26.74
N SER A 49 -12.17 7.42 25.87
CA SER A 49 -13.64 7.53 25.77
C SER A 49 -14.37 6.56 26.75
N ASN A 50 -13.69 6.10 27.80
CA ASN A 50 -14.23 5.24 28.87
C ASN A 50 -14.68 3.85 28.41
N LEU A 51 -14.22 3.34 27.25
CA LEU A 51 -14.46 1.97 26.87
C LEU A 51 -13.56 1.00 27.64
N LYS A 52 -14.15 -0.06 28.19
CA LYS A 52 -13.40 -1.08 28.92
C LYS A 52 -12.45 -1.84 28.00
N ILE A 53 -11.16 -1.94 28.39
CA ILE A 53 -10.13 -2.62 27.60
C ILE A 53 -10.48 -4.06 27.24
N SER A 54 -11.18 -4.78 28.14
CA SER A 54 -11.65 -6.15 27.90
C SER A 54 -12.66 -6.24 26.74
N LYS A 55 -13.48 -5.21 26.52
CA LYS A 55 -14.38 -5.13 25.36
C LYS A 55 -13.61 -4.78 24.09
N ILE A 56 -12.66 -3.84 24.18
CA ILE A 56 -11.82 -3.43 23.04
C ILE A 56 -11.06 -4.64 22.49
N ILE A 57 -10.36 -5.41 23.32
CA ILE A 57 -9.53 -6.54 22.88
C ILE A 57 -10.36 -7.57 22.09
N LYS A 58 -11.60 -7.86 22.51
CA LYS A 58 -12.46 -8.83 21.81
C LYS A 58 -12.76 -8.48 20.36
N ILE A 59 -12.74 -7.20 20.00
CA ILE A 59 -13.03 -6.74 18.65
C ILE A 59 -11.79 -6.55 17.78
N LEU A 60 -10.57 -6.48 18.37
CA LEU A 60 -9.35 -6.18 17.63
C LEU A 60 -9.01 -7.21 16.54
N GLU A 61 -9.39 -8.48 16.73
CA GLU A 61 -9.20 -9.52 15.72
C GLU A 61 -10.07 -9.33 14.48
N HIS A 62 -11.19 -8.62 14.61
CA HIS A 62 -12.16 -8.38 13.55
C HIS A 62 -11.95 -7.05 12.83
N VAL A 63 -11.00 -6.23 13.31
CA VAL A 63 -10.68 -4.95 12.67
C VAL A 63 -10.03 -5.22 11.33
N LYS A 64 -10.62 -4.67 10.27
CA LYS A 64 -10.11 -4.71 8.90
C LYS A 64 -9.31 -3.44 8.60
N SER A 65 -8.47 -3.52 7.55
CA SER A 65 -7.84 -2.31 7.00
C SER A 65 -8.91 -1.32 6.51
N THR A 66 -8.61 -0.05 6.59
CA THR A 66 -9.37 0.96 5.88
C THR A 66 -9.17 0.76 4.38
N ASP A 67 -10.22 0.94 3.59
CA ASP A 67 -10.20 0.76 2.14
C ASP A 67 -9.03 1.52 1.50
N GLY A 68 -8.26 0.84 0.69
CA GLY A 68 -7.09 1.40 0.01
C GLY A 68 -5.93 1.82 0.92
N ARG A 69 -5.78 1.24 2.11
CA ARG A 69 -4.66 1.50 3.04
C ARG A 69 -3.94 0.20 3.41
N ILE A 70 -2.94 -0.17 2.63
CA ILE A 70 -2.23 -1.47 2.69
C ILE A 70 -3.25 -2.61 2.81
N GLU A 71 -4.25 -2.56 1.95
CA GLU A 71 -5.37 -3.49 1.96
C GLU A 71 -5.06 -4.71 1.10
N LEU A 72 -5.21 -5.91 1.67
CA LEU A 72 -5.16 -7.17 0.91
C LEU A 72 -6.50 -7.38 0.21
N VAL A 73 -6.59 -7.02 -1.07
CA VAL A 73 -7.82 -7.14 -1.85
C VAL A 73 -8.04 -8.53 -2.45
N GLY A 74 -7.00 -9.35 -2.49
CA GLY A 74 -7.14 -10.73 -2.98
C GLY A 74 -5.84 -11.38 -3.39
N LYS A 75 -5.98 -12.45 -4.18
CA LYS A 75 -4.87 -13.19 -4.78
C LYS A 75 -5.11 -13.40 -6.28
N THR A 76 -4.02 -13.40 -7.05
CA THR A 76 -4.07 -13.77 -8.46
C THR A 76 -4.28 -15.29 -8.62
N LYS A 77 -4.57 -15.76 -9.84
CA LYS A 77 -4.64 -17.19 -10.15
C LYS A 77 -3.37 -17.95 -9.75
N ASN A 78 -2.21 -17.28 -9.81
CA ASN A 78 -0.92 -17.84 -9.43
C ASN A 78 -0.58 -17.64 -7.93
N ASN A 79 -1.59 -17.36 -7.09
CA ASN A 79 -1.46 -17.17 -5.64
C ASN A 79 -0.58 -15.97 -5.21
N SER A 80 -0.23 -15.06 -6.12
CA SER A 80 0.38 -13.78 -5.77
C SER A 80 -0.62 -12.90 -5.03
N LYS A 81 -0.21 -12.25 -3.95
CA LYS A 81 -1.07 -11.37 -3.16
C LYS A 81 -1.20 -10.01 -3.82
N VAL A 82 -2.38 -9.43 -3.80
CA VAL A 82 -2.66 -8.10 -4.37
C VAL A 82 -2.98 -7.13 -3.22
N ILE A 83 -2.16 -6.10 -3.11
CA ILE A 83 -2.27 -5.04 -2.09
C ILE A 83 -2.69 -3.75 -2.77
N LEU A 84 -3.71 -3.09 -2.25
CA LEU A 84 -4.15 -1.76 -2.68
C LEU A 84 -3.71 -0.72 -1.65
N ASP A 85 -3.12 0.40 -2.11
CA ASP A 85 -2.68 1.48 -1.23
C ASP A 85 -2.80 2.86 -1.86
N TYR A 86 -3.06 3.86 -1.03
CA TYR A 86 -3.19 5.27 -1.42
C TYR A 86 -1.85 6.00 -1.56
N ALA A 87 -0.73 5.35 -1.34
CA ALA A 87 0.61 5.95 -1.35
C ALA A 87 0.88 6.71 -2.65
N HIS A 88 0.90 8.03 -2.58
CA HIS A 88 1.11 8.97 -3.69
C HIS A 88 2.20 10.02 -3.41
N THR A 89 2.94 9.87 -2.31
CA THR A 89 4.15 10.63 -1.99
C THR A 89 5.35 9.71 -1.86
N PRO A 90 6.59 10.21 -1.97
CA PRO A 90 7.81 9.40 -1.82
C PRO A 90 7.84 8.61 -0.49
N GLU A 91 7.58 9.29 0.62
CA GLU A 91 7.61 8.69 1.95
C GLU A 91 6.53 7.63 2.13
N ALA A 92 5.29 7.93 1.66
CA ALA A 92 4.19 6.98 1.73
C ALA A 92 4.48 5.73 0.87
N LEU A 93 5.01 5.91 -0.36
CA LEU A 93 5.36 4.81 -1.25
C LEU A 93 6.44 3.92 -0.63
N LYS A 94 7.50 4.51 -0.10
CA LYS A 94 8.56 3.80 0.60
C LYS A 94 8.01 3.03 1.80
N THR A 95 7.23 3.70 2.66
CA THR A 95 6.61 3.11 3.85
C THR A 95 5.69 1.94 3.49
N CYS A 96 4.86 2.09 2.46
CA CYS A 96 3.99 1.01 1.98
C CYS A 96 4.83 -0.22 1.57
N ILE A 97 5.83 -0.03 0.70
CA ILE A 97 6.67 -1.12 0.21
C ILE A 97 7.43 -1.81 1.37
N GLU A 98 8.01 -1.04 2.29
CA GLU A 98 8.74 -1.58 3.44
C GLU A 98 7.84 -2.38 4.39
N ASN A 99 6.63 -1.88 4.69
CA ASN A 99 5.67 -2.60 5.52
C ASN A 99 5.16 -3.89 4.87
N VAL A 100 4.90 -3.86 3.56
CA VAL A 100 4.52 -5.05 2.80
C VAL A 100 5.66 -6.06 2.77
N LYS A 101 6.89 -5.62 2.53
CA LYS A 101 8.09 -6.47 2.51
C LYS A 101 8.36 -7.11 3.87
N GLU A 102 8.24 -6.35 4.95
CA GLU A 102 8.42 -6.88 6.30
C GLU A 102 7.35 -7.92 6.66
N HIS A 103 6.10 -7.65 6.26
CA HIS A 103 4.98 -8.55 6.58
C HIS A 103 5.02 -9.87 5.81
N PHE A 104 5.39 -9.84 4.53
CA PHE A 104 5.42 -11.04 3.68
C PHE A 104 6.82 -11.65 3.51
N GLY A 105 7.83 -11.10 4.17
CA GLY A 105 9.21 -11.59 4.11
C GLY A 105 9.92 -11.27 2.80
N LEU A 106 10.85 -12.13 2.39
CA LEU A 106 11.73 -11.93 1.22
C LEU A 106 11.03 -12.09 -0.15
N ARG A 107 9.71 -11.98 -0.21
CA ARG A 107 8.97 -12.08 -1.47
C ARG A 107 9.31 -10.95 -2.42
N LYS A 108 9.30 -11.23 -3.72
CA LYS A 108 9.45 -10.22 -4.76
C LYS A 108 8.23 -9.31 -4.76
N ILE A 109 8.46 -8.02 -4.79
CA ILE A 109 7.42 -7.01 -4.87
C ILE A 109 7.39 -6.44 -6.28
N ASN A 110 6.23 -6.50 -6.92
CA ASN A 110 5.93 -5.78 -8.15
C ASN A 110 4.98 -4.63 -7.84
N ILE A 111 5.05 -3.53 -8.60
CA ILE A 111 4.23 -2.37 -8.31
C ILE A 111 3.60 -1.79 -9.57
N VAL A 112 2.33 -1.38 -9.46
CA VAL A 112 1.64 -0.51 -10.43
C VAL A 112 1.50 0.86 -9.79
N PHE A 113 2.04 1.90 -10.41
CA PHE A 113 1.88 3.27 -9.91
C PHE A 113 2.05 4.32 -11.00
N GLY A 114 1.62 5.53 -10.71
CA GLY A 114 1.83 6.75 -11.46
C GLY A 114 1.87 7.95 -10.54
N CYS A 115 1.93 9.14 -11.12
CA CYS A 115 1.85 10.40 -10.37
C CYS A 115 0.77 11.31 -10.97
N GLY A 116 0.15 12.11 -10.10
CA GLY A 116 -0.81 13.12 -10.51
C GLY A 116 -0.17 14.31 -11.22
N GLY A 117 -0.92 14.92 -12.12
CA GLY A 117 -0.66 16.23 -12.69
C GLY A 117 -1.10 17.34 -11.76
N GLU A 118 -0.63 18.58 -12.01
CA GLU A 118 -0.94 19.78 -11.20
C GLU A 118 -0.62 19.61 -9.71
N ARG A 119 0.45 18.87 -9.44
CA ARG A 119 0.97 18.56 -8.12
C ARG A 119 2.48 18.69 -8.16
N ASP A 120 3.12 18.52 -7.01
CA ASP A 120 4.57 18.50 -6.88
C ASP A 120 5.21 17.61 -7.96
N ARG A 121 6.06 18.23 -8.80
CA ARG A 121 6.75 17.56 -9.90
C ARG A 121 8.06 16.92 -9.45
N GLU A 122 8.66 17.44 -8.40
CA GLU A 122 9.95 16.96 -7.89
C GLU A 122 9.84 15.56 -7.28
N LYS A 123 8.68 15.21 -6.75
CA LYS A 123 8.43 13.87 -6.22
C LYS A 123 8.48 12.77 -7.29
N ARG A 124 8.26 13.09 -8.57
CA ARG A 124 8.13 12.10 -9.65
C ARG A 124 9.40 11.25 -9.82
N PRO A 125 10.59 11.84 -10.05
CA PRO A 125 11.83 11.07 -10.15
C PRO A 125 12.18 10.38 -8.82
N ILE A 126 11.83 10.96 -7.66
CA ILE A 126 12.09 10.37 -6.34
C ILE A 126 11.25 9.09 -6.17
N MET A 127 9.98 9.11 -6.54
CA MET A 127 9.12 7.92 -6.50
C MET A 127 9.61 6.84 -7.48
N GLY A 128 10.08 7.23 -8.68
CA GLY A 128 10.72 6.32 -9.62
C GLY A 128 11.96 5.65 -9.02
N LYS A 129 12.83 6.41 -8.36
CA LYS A 129 14.04 5.90 -7.67
C LYS A 129 13.68 4.92 -6.54
N ILE A 130 12.65 5.23 -5.75
CA ILE A 130 12.17 4.35 -4.68
C ILE A 130 11.66 3.02 -5.27
N ALA A 131 10.80 3.08 -6.28
CA ALA A 131 10.28 1.88 -6.93
C ALA A 131 11.42 1.04 -7.55
N ASN A 132 12.37 1.68 -8.24
CA ASN A 132 13.54 0.99 -8.81
C ASN A 132 14.42 0.30 -7.77
N LYS A 133 14.56 0.90 -6.58
CA LYS A 133 15.37 0.35 -5.48
C LYS A 133 14.69 -0.84 -4.79
N TYR A 134 13.40 -0.75 -4.54
CA TYR A 134 12.70 -1.67 -3.63
C TYR A 134 11.84 -2.72 -4.33
N CYS A 135 11.45 -2.50 -5.60
CA CYS A 135 10.59 -3.42 -6.36
C CYS A 135 11.38 -4.23 -7.38
N SER A 136 10.90 -5.44 -7.65
CA SER A 136 11.46 -6.33 -8.66
C SER A 136 11.01 -5.94 -10.06
N TYR A 137 9.75 -5.52 -10.21
CA TYR A 137 9.19 -5.05 -11.47
C TYR A 137 8.18 -3.92 -11.28
N ILE A 138 8.11 -3.01 -12.26
CA ILE A 138 7.35 -1.77 -12.19
C ILE A 138 6.44 -1.67 -13.41
N TYR A 139 5.15 -1.50 -13.19
CA TYR A 139 4.17 -1.14 -14.21
C TYR A 139 3.87 0.35 -14.06
N LEU A 140 4.56 1.17 -14.86
CA LEU A 140 4.39 2.62 -14.86
C LEU A 140 3.17 3.01 -15.67
N THR A 141 2.24 3.73 -15.05
CA THR A 141 0.95 4.06 -15.66
C THR A 141 0.51 5.49 -15.34
N ASP A 142 -0.62 5.93 -15.90
CA ASP A 142 -1.23 7.20 -15.52
C ASP A 142 -1.91 7.08 -14.15
N ASP A 143 -1.90 8.18 -13.42
CA ASP A 143 -2.72 8.41 -12.23
C ASP A 143 -3.85 9.40 -12.57
N ASN A 144 -3.89 10.59 -12.02
CA ASN A 144 -4.76 11.70 -12.38
C ASN A 144 -3.96 12.77 -13.14
N PRO A 145 -3.76 12.66 -14.46
CA PRO A 145 -2.96 13.65 -15.20
C PRO A 145 -3.53 15.06 -15.18
N ARG A 146 -4.83 15.20 -14.97
CA ARG A 146 -5.57 16.47 -15.02
C ARG A 146 -5.31 17.20 -16.34
N SER A 147 -4.84 18.44 -16.31
CA SER A 147 -4.52 19.22 -17.53
C SER A 147 -3.13 18.94 -18.08
N GLU A 148 -2.23 18.31 -17.28
CA GLU A 148 -0.87 18.01 -17.77
C GLU A 148 -0.86 16.88 -18.81
N ASN A 149 0.15 16.93 -19.68
CA ASN A 149 0.39 15.82 -20.61
C ASN A 149 0.83 14.56 -19.86
N PRO A 150 0.04 13.47 -19.88
CA PRO A 150 0.33 12.27 -19.09
C PRO A 150 1.66 11.62 -19.48
N LYS A 151 2.07 11.69 -20.77
CA LYS A 151 3.37 11.18 -21.19
C LYS A 151 4.53 11.91 -20.51
N LYS A 152 4.47 13.26 -20.39
CA LYS A 152 5.51 14.03 -19.71
C LYS A 152 5.62 13.66 -18.23
N ILE A 153 4.50 13.33 -17.57
CA ILE A 153 4.49 12.84 -16.19
C ILE A 153 5.23 11.50 -16.10
N ARG A 154 4.88 10.54 -16.94
CA ARG A 154 5.54 9.22 -16.96
C ARG A 154 7.03 9.34 -17.31
N ASP A 155 7.39 10.15 -18.30
CA ASP A 155 8.79 10.39 -18.69
C ASP A 155 9.63 10.93 -17.51
N SER A 156 9.04 11.80 -16.67
CA SER A 156 9.70 12.32 -15.47
C SER A 156 9.97 11.22 -14.41
N ILE A 157 9.05 10.28 -14.25
CA ILE A 157 9.22 9.13 -13.33
C ILE A 157 10.24 8.14 -13.90
N LYS A 158 10.10 7.83 -15.18
CA LYS A 158 10.89 6.83 -15.92
C LYS A 158 12.40 7.09 -15.91
N LYS A 159 12.82 8.34 -15.88
CA LYS A 159 14.24 8.74 -15.83
C LYS A 159 15.03 8.08 -14.69
N SER A 160 14.35 7.68 -13.64
CA SER A 160 14.94 7.07 -12.43
C SER A 160 14.72 5.57 -12.32
N ILE A 161 14.23 4.92 -13.38
CA ILE A 161 13.94 3.48 -13.40
C ILE A 161 14.75 2.80 -14.50
N LEU A 162 15.35 1.67 -14.18
CA LEU A 162 16.03 0.82 -15.16
C LEU A 162 15.01 0.26 -16.17
N SER A 163 15.27 0.40 -17.47
CA SER A 163 14.37 -0.04 -18.54
C SER A 163 14.04 -1.53 -18.47
N SER A 164 14.99 -2.37 -18.04
CA SER A 164 14.80 -3.80 -17.85
C SER A 164 13.84 -4.18 -16.71
N LYS A 165 13.55 -3.24 -15.80
CA LYS A 165 12.69 -3.44 -14.64
C LYS A 165 11.28 -2.88 -14.81
N MET A 166 10.91 -2.38 -15.98
CA MET A 166 9.63 -1.71 -16.12
C MET A 166 8.91 -1.97 -17.43
N SER A 167 7.59 -1.85 -17.38
CA SER A 167 6.72 -1.65 -18.54
C SER A 167 5.97 -0.32 -18.38
N GLU A 168 6.00 0.52 -19.41
CA GLU A 168 5.19 1.73 -19.47
C GLU A 168 3.87 1.42 -20.17
N ILE A 169 2.76 1.51 -19.44
CA ILE A 169 1.41 1.21 -19.91
C ILE A 169 0.50 2.38 -19.51
N PRO A 170 0.18 3.31 -20.43
CA PRO A 170 -0.60 4.50 -20.11
C PRO A 170 -1.94 4.20 -19.45
N SER A 171 -2.69 3.25 -19.98
CA SER A 171 -3.97 2.84 -19.41
C SER A 171 -3.76 2.09 -18.10
N ARG A 172 -4.22 2.69 -16.99
CA ARG A 172 -4.10 2.10 -15.65
C ARG A 172 -4.82 0.75 -15.55
N LYS A 173 -6.01 0.65 -16.11
CA LYS A 173 -6.76 -0.61 -16.19
C LYS A 173 -5.96 -1.72 -16.89
N LEU A 174 -5.31 -1.40 -18.01
CA LEU A 174 -4.47 -2.36 -18.73
C LEU A 174 -3.18 -2.68 -17.95
N ALA A 175 -2.58 -1.69 -17.28
CA ALA A 175 -1.40 -1.89 -16.43
C ALA A 175 -1.69 -2.86 -15.28
N ILE A 176 -2.79 -2.66 -14.56
CA ILE A 176 -3.24 -3.54 -13.47
C ILE A 176 -3.52 -4.94 -14.01
N ARG A 177 -4.30 -5.05 -15.09
CA ARG A 177 -4.59 -6.36 -15.70
C ARG A 177 -3.31 -7.11 -16.09
N ARG A 178 -2.35 -6.43 -16.70
CA ARG A 178 -1.08 -7.03 -17.11
C ARG A 178 -0.24 -7.43 -15.91
N ALA A 179 -0.21 -6.61 -14.86
CA ALA A 179 0.48 -6.92 -13.63
C ALA A 179 -0.09 -8.17 -12.95
N ILE A 180 -1.43 -8.30 -12.89
CA ILE A 180 -2.11 -9.47 -12.34
C ILE A 180 -1.80 -10.73 -13.15
N LEU A 181 -1.87 -10.67 -14.49
CA LEU A 181 -1.61 -11.82 -15.36
C LEU A 181 -0.16 -12.29 -15.31
N ASN A 182 0.78 -11.36 -15.17
CA ASN A 182 2.23 -11.66 -15.13
C ASN A 182 2.74 -12.00 -13.73
N SER A 183 1.93 -11.83 -12.69
CA SER A 183 2.33 -12.15 -11.30
C SER A 183 2.59 -13.63 -11.14
N LYS A 184 3.73 -13.96 -10.54
CA LYS A 184 4.16 -15.33 -10.26
C LYS A 184 3.78 -15.74 -8.84
N SER A 185 3.80 -17.05 -8.58
CA SER A 185 3.65 -17.56 -7.22
C SER A 185 4.67 -16.90 -6.29
N GLU A 186 4.26 -16.68 -5.04
CA GLU A 186 5.11 -16.09 -3.99
C GLU A 186 5.53 -14.63 -4.22
N GLU A 187 4.96 -13.93 -5.22
CA GLU A 187 5.13 -12.49 -5.39
C GLU A 187 4.03 -11.72 -4.65
N VAL A 188 4.28 -10.43 -4.44
CA VAL A 188 3.29 -9.48 -3.97
C VAL A 188 3.17 -8.35 -4.99
N LEU A 189 1.96 -8.09 -5.45
CA LEU A 189 1.63 -6.97 -6.33
C LEU A 189 1.06 -5.83 -5.50
N ILE A 190 1.69 -4.67 -5.55
CA ILE A 190 1.17 -3.43 -4.94
C ILE A 190 0.55 -2.58 -6.05
N ILE A 191 -0.70 -2.15 -5.87
CA ILE A 191 -1.36 -1.16 -6.71
C ILE A 191 -1.43 0.13 -5.89
N ALA A 192 -0.58 1.12 -6.22
CA ALA A 192 -0.39 2.31 -5.43
C ALA A 192 -0.91 3.58 -6.10
N GLY A 193 -1.24 4.57 -5.28
CA GLY A 193 -1.55 5.94 -5.69
C GLY A 193 -2.99 6.36 -5.49
N LYS A 194 -3.96 5.48 -5.74
CA LYS A 194 -5.38 5.82 -5.72
C LYS A 194 -6.15 5.27 -4.51
N GLY A 195 -5.70 4.14 -3.96
CA GLY A 195 -6.41 3.52 -2.83
C GLY A 195 -7.91 3.34 -3.15
N HIS A 196 -8.76 3.96 -2.35
CA HIS A 196 -10.23 3.91 -2.47
C HIS A 196 -10.81 4.82 -3.58
N GLU A 197 -9.98 5.59 -4.30
CA GLU A 197 -10.48 6.45 -5.37
C GLU A 197 -11.00 5.60 -6.54
N SER A 198 -12.26 5.79 -6.91
CA SER A 198 -12.93 5.07 -7.99
C SER A 198 -12.83 5.75 -9.36
N THR A 199 -12.22 6.94 -9.44
CA THR A 199 -12.18 7.72 -10.68
C THR A 199 -10.77 8.14 -11.03
N GLN A 200 -10.53 8.31 -12.34
CA GLN A 200 -9.29 8.83 -12.91
C GLN A 200 -9.59 10.10 -13.70
N GLU A 201 -8.86 11.18 -13.43
CA GLU A 201 -9.12 12.52 -13.97
C GLU A 201 -8.18 12.84 -15.13
N TYR A 202 -8.74 13.00 -16.34
CA TYR A 202 -8.06 13.46 -17.54
C TYR A 202 -8.69 14.78 -18.01
N LYS A 203 -7.95 15.89 -17.96
CA LYS A 203 -8.46 17.23 -18.24
C LYS A 203 -9.72 17.48 -17.37
N LYS A 204 -10.87 17.72 -17.99
CA LYS A 204 -12.15 17.90 -17.27
C LYS A 204 -13.01 16.61 -17.24
N LYS A 205 -12.51 15.49 -17.75
CA LYS A 205 -13.25 14.23 -17.79
C LYS A 205 -12.80 13.32 -16.65
N LYS A 206 -13.76 12.69 -15.97
CA LYS A 206 -13.52 11.64 -14.97
C LYS A 206 -13.87 10.28 -15.59
N ASN A 207 -12.94 9.36 -15.53
CA ASN A 207 -13.13 7.97 -15.95
C ASN A 207 -13.08 7.08 -14.70
N PHE A 208 -13.73 5.92 -14.73
CA PHE A 208 -13.59 4.93 -13.68
C PHE A 208 -12.15 4.42 -13.60
N SER A 209 -11.67 4.20 -12.38
CA SER A 209 -10.35 3.69 -12.06
C SER A 209 -10.45 2.27 -11.48
N ASP A 210 -9.44 1.80 -10.90
CA ASP A 210 -9.03 0.49 -10.37
C ASP A 210 -10.09 -0.50 -10.00
#